data_18f3e52a29ac013d20967f7792e7d939
#
_entry.id   18f3e52a29ac013d20967f7792e7d939
#
_cell.length_a   1.000
_cell.length_b   1.000
_cell.length_c   1.000
_cell.angle_alpha   90.00
_cell.angle_beta   90.00
_cell.angle_gamma   90.00
#
_symmetry.space_group_name_H-M   'P 1'
#
loop_
_entity.id
_entity.type
_entity.pdbx_description
1 polymer ?
#
loop_
_entity_poly.entity_id
_entity_poly.type
_entity_poly.pdbx_seq_one_letter_code
_entity_poly.pdbx_strand_id
1 'polypeptide(L)'
;MPSKRPALAMPWRLLITPEGSAAYNMAVDEALFNACRCELSPPTVRLYSWHPPAVSIGYSQDAALEVDPDQCRKYGIHIVRRQTGGRSILHDEELTYSIVTPENHPFAGSTGCEMYRQVSQILI
;
A
#
# COMPACT_ATOMS: atom_id res chain seq x y z
N MET A 1 -15.52 28.59 10.60
CA MET A 1 -14.72 27.35 10.59
C MET A 1 -15.47 26.33 9.75
N PRO A 2 -14.86 25.78 8.71
CA PRO A 2 -15.50 24.66 8.04
C PRO A 2 -15.64 23.52 9.05
N SER A 3 -16.85 22.99 9.20
CA SER A 3 -17.09 21.83 10.05
C SER A 3 -16.31 20.65 9.49
N LYS A 4 -15.36 20.11 10.26
CA LYS A 4 -14.70 18.86 9.89
C LYS A 4 -15.77 17.77 9.78
N ARG A 5 -16.03 17.30 8.57
CA ARG A 5 -16.87 16.11 8.40
C ARG A 5 -16.17 14.97 9.14
N PRO A 6 -16.87 14.23 10.00
CA PRO A 6 -16.26 13.07 10.62
C PRO A 6 -15.75 12.11 9.53
N ALA A 7 -14.57 11.53 9.72
CA ALA A 7 -13.96 10.62 8.75
C ALA A 7 -14.89 9.47 8.30
N LEU A 8 -15.83 9.09 9.18
CA LEU A 8 -16.89 8.12 8.93
C LEU A 8 -17.91 8.54 7.86
N ALA A 9 -18.01 9.86 7.58
CA ALA A 9 -18.98 10.42 6.62
C ALA A 9 -18.35 10.73 5.26
N MET A 10 -17.04 10.47 5.09
CA MET A 10 -16.37 10.69 3.80
C MET A 10 -16.57 9.45 2.91
N PRO A 11 -16.99 9.67 1.65
CA PRO A 11 -17.08 8.56 0.70
C PRO A 11 -15.70 7.95 0.44
N TRP A 12 -15.65 6.65 0.18
CA TRP A 12 -14.44 5.99 -0.27
C TRP A 12 -14.02 6.48 -1.64
N ARG A 13 -12.72 6.60 -1.84
CA ARG A 13 -12.14 6.88 -3.14
C ARG A 13 -11.54 5.60 -3.73
N LEU A 14 -11.90 5.30 -4.98
CA LEU A 14 -11.21 4.31 -5.78
C LEU A 14 -10.20 5.02 -6.68
N LEU A 15 -8.94 4.63 -6.57
CA LEU A 15 -7.85 5.17 -7.36
C LEU A 15 -7.21 4.05 -8.19
N ILE A 16 -7.34 4.14 -9.50
CA ILE A 16 -6.68 3.21 -10.42
C ILE A 16 -5.55 3.98 -11.08
N THR A 17 -4.32 3.62 -10.75
CA THR A 17 -3.14 4.27 -11.31
C THR A 17 -2.52 3.42 -12.40
N PRO A 18 -1.88 4.03 -13.41
CA PRO A 18 -1.14 3.29 -14.41
C PRO A 18 -0.03 2.45 -13.78
N GLU A 19 0.52 1.53 -14.56
CA GLU A 19 1.74 0.81 -14.23
C GLU A 19 2.85 1.79 -13.85
N GLY A 20 3.53 1.52 -12.74
CA GLY A 20 4.53 2.42 -12.19
C GLY A 20 5.77 1.71 -11.68
N SER A 21 6.87 2.45 -11.55
CA SER A 21 8.08 1.96 -10.92
C SER A 21 7.88 1.67 -9.44
N ALA A 22 8.75 0.87 -8.86
CA ALA A 22 8.72 0.56 -7.43
C ALA A 22 8.75 1.82 -6.56
N ALA A 23 9.65 2.76 -6.87
CA ALA A 23 9.76 4.01 -6.14
C ALA A 23 8.50 4.87 -6.26
N TYR A 24 7.95 4.98 -7.45
CA TYR A 24 6.69 5.72 -7.69
C TYR A 24 5.53 5.10 -6.93
N ASN A 25 5.34 3.80 -7.03
CA ASN A 25 4.24 3.11 -6.38
C ASN A 25 4.27 3.26 -4.86
N MET A 26 5.45 3.11 -4.26
CA MET A 26 5.58 3.30 -2.81
C MET A 26 5.48 4.75 -2.39
N ALA A 27 5.92 5.69 -3.20
CA ALA A 27 5.72 7.12 -2.94
C ALA A 27 4.24 7.51 -2.96
N VAL A 28 3.44 6.97 -3.87
CA VAL A 28 2.00 7.20 -3.92
C VAL A 28 1.33 6.63 -2.67
N ASP A 29 1.64 5.40 -2.28
CA ASP A 29 1.07 4.79 -1.08
C ASP A 29 1.45 5.58 0.18
N GLU A 30 2.69 6.05 0.27
CA GLU A 30 3.13 6.91 1.37
C GLU A 30 2.38 8.24 1.42
N ALA A 31 2.18 8.87 0.27
CA ALA A 31 1.43 10.12 0.17
C ALA A 31 -0.03 9.93 0.59
N LEU A 32 -0.67 8.83 0.18
CA LEU A 32 -2.03 8.49 0.58
C LEU A 32 -2.13 8.24 2.09
N PHE A 33 -1.17 7.51 2.64
CA PHE A 33 -1.09 7.25 4.08
C PHE A 33 -0.94 8.54 4.89
N ASN A 34 -0.01 9.40 4.51
CA ASN A 34 0.23 10.67 5.21
C ASN A 34 -0.97 11.62 5.10
N ALA A 35 -1.58 11.73 3.94
CA ALA A 35 -2.76 12.57 3.74
C ALA A 35 -3.96 12.06 4.56
N CYS A 36 -4.16 10.75 4.62
CA CYS A 36 -5.21 10.15 5.44
C CYS A 36 -4.97 10.40 6.93
N ARG A 37 -3.75 10.22 7.40
CA ARG A 37 -3.36 10.48 8.78
C ARG A 37 -3.58 11.93 9.20
N CYS A 38 -3.38 12.87 8.28
CA CYS A 38 -3.61 14.31 8.50
C CYS A 38 -5.06 14.74 8.24
N GLU A 39 -5.98 13.80 8.01
CA GLU A 39 -7.39 14.08 7.69
C GLU A 39 -7.58 14.94 6.42
N LEU A 40 -6.63 14.89 5.50
CA LEU A 40 -6.67 15.63 4.23
C LEU A 40 -7.20 14.81 3.05
N SER A 41 -7.40 13.52 3.23
CA SER A 41 -7.79 12.57 2.19
C SER A 41 -8.83 11.59 2.70
N PRO A 42 -9.82 11.21 1.87
CA PRO A 42 -10.78 10.17 2.24
C PRO A 42 -10.13 8.79 2.31
N PRO A 43 -10.81 7.80 2.92
CA PRO A 43 -10.42 6.41 2.79
C PRO A 43 -10.29 6.04 1.31
N THR A 44 -9.22 5.34 0.95
CA THR A 44 -8.89 5.08 -0.44
C THR A 44 -8.55 3.62 -0.65
N VAL A 45 -9.12 3.04 -1.71
CA VAL A 45 -8.65 1.78 -2.31
C VAL A 45 -7.89 2.15 -3.57
N ARG A 46 -6.69 1.68 -3.70
CA ARG A 46 -5.85 1.89 -4.89
C ARG A 46 -5.53 0.56 -5.55
N LEU A 47 -5.65 0.51 -6.89
CA LEU A 47 -5.24 -0.61 -7.72
C LEU A 47 -4.11 -0.16 -8.63
N TYR A 48 -3.05 -0.96 -8.72
CA TYR A 48 -1.87 -0.63 -9.52
C TYR A 48 -1.05 -1.85 -9.91
N SER A 49 -0.14 -1.67 -10.83
CA SER A 49 0.81 -2.68 -11.27
C SER A 49 2.24 -2.12 -11.29
N TRP A 50 3.21 -2.96 -11.58
CA TRP A 50 4.62 -2.66 -11.44
C TRP A 50 5.36 -2.84 -12.76
N HIS A 51 6.16 -1.86 -13.11
CA HIS A 51 7.14 -1.98 -14.19
C HIS A 51 8.32 -1.02 -13.95
N PRO A 52 9.57 -1.48 -14.00
CA PRO A 52 10.03 -2.87 -14.12
C PRO A 52 9.59 -3.76 -12.93
N PRO A 53 9.81 -5.08 -13.01
CA PRO A 53 9.61 -5.96 -11.89
C PRO A 53 10.37 -5.46 -10.65
N ALA A 54 9.82 -5.70 -9.47
CA ALA A 54 10.40 -5.19 -8.24
C ALA A 54 10.25 -6.18 -7.08
N VAL A 55 11.15 -6.10 -6.12
CA VAL A 55 11.01 -6.72 -4.82
C VAL A 55 10.65 -5.62 -3.82
N SER A 56 9.54 -5.77 -3.13
CA SER A 56 9.23 -4.93 -1.97
C SER A 56 9.62 -5.66 -0.68
N ILE A 57 10.34 -4.96 0.17
CA ILE A 57 10.79 -5.43 1.48
C ILE A 57 9.81 -4.91 2.52
N GLY A 58 9.46 -5.74 3.51
CA GLY A 58 8.65 -5.31 4.64
C GLY A 58 9.34 -4.23 5.47
N TYR A 59 8.56 -3.40 6.13
CA TYR A 59 9.06 -2.23 6.86
C TYR A 59 10.19 -2.54 7.84
N SER A 60 10.11 -3.68 8.55
CA SER A 60 11.07 -4.06 9.60
C SER A 60 12.12 -5.07 9.14
N GLN A 61 12.11 -5.47 7.85
CA GLN A 61 13.10 -6.42 7.35
C GLN A 61 14.46 -5.77 7.10
N ASP A 62 15.53 -6.54 7.32
CA ASP A 62 16.88 -6.15 6.91
C ASP A 62 17.08 -6.47 5.42
N ALA A 63 17.24 -5.43 4.62
CA ALA A 63 17.40 -5.57 3.17
C ALA A 63 18.61 -6.45 2.81
N ALA A 64 19.70 -6.36 3.56
CA ALA A 64 20.92 -7.13 3.30
C ALA A 64 20.73 -8.65 3.47
N LEU A 65 19.77 -9.04 4.32
CA LEU A 65 19.43 -10.45 4.55
C LEU A 65 18.36 -10.97 3.60
N GLU A 66 17.53 -10.10 3.05
CA GLU A 66 16.34 -10.50 2.29
C GLU A 66 16.55 -10.54 0.78
N VAL A 67 17.45 -9.71 0.25
CA VAL A 67 17.68 -9.60 -1.20
C VAL A 67 19.16 -9.52 -1.53
N ASP A 68 19.51 -10.04 -2.70
CA ASP A 68 20.83 -9.89 -3.32
C ASP A 68 20.75 -8.73 -4.32
N PRO A 69 21.35 -7.56 -4.02
CA PRO A 69 21.26 -6.39 -4.89
C PRO A 69 21.90 -6.62 -6.27
N ASP A 70 22.96 -7.42 -6.33
CA ASP A 70 23.67 -7.68 -7.57
C ASP A 70 22.83 -8.56 -8.51
N GLN A 71 22.18 -9.58 -7.96
CA GLN A 71 21.24 -10.40 -8.73
C GLN A 71 20.03 -9.59 -9.19
N CYS A 72 19.47 -8.76 -8.31
CA CYS A 72 18.37 -7.88 -8.69
C CYS A 72 18.77 -6.95 -9.85
N ARG A 73 19.95 -6.34 -9.76
CA ARG A 73 20.47 -5.47 -10.84
C ARG A 73 20.67 -6.24 -12.14
N LYS A 74 21.19 -7.45 -12.06
CA LYS A 74 21.41 -8.31 -13.22
C LYS A 74 20.11 -8.63 -13.97
N TYR A 75 19.03 -8.85 -13.24
CA TYR A 75 17.72 -9.20 -13.83
C TYR A 75 16.79 -7.99 -14.02
N GLY A 76 17.27 -6.78 -13.80
CA GLY A 76 16.45 -5.58 -13.95
C GLY A 76 15.33 -5.45 -12.92
N ILE A 77 15.51 -6.04 -11.74
CA ILE A 77 14.54 -6.03 -10.64
C ILE A 77 14.87 -4.88 -9.71
N HIS A 78 13.92 -3.97 -9.52
CA HIS A 78 14.07 -2.87 -8.57
C HIS A 78 13.81 -3.34 -7.14
N ILE A 79 14.37 -2.63 -6.17
CA ILE A 79 14.19 -2.93 -4.74
C ILE A 79 13.57 -1.71 -4.08
N VAL A 80 12.53 -1.93 -3.28
CA VAL A 80 11.87 -0.86 -2.53
C VAL A 80 11.40 -1.38 -1.17
N ARG A 81 11.25 -0.49 -0.20
CA ARG A 81 10.68 -0.82 1.11
C ARG A 81 9.24 -0.36 1.18
N ARG A 82 8.35 -1.24 1.67
CA ARG A 82 6.96 -0.89 1.98
C ARG A 82 6.86 -0.22 3.34
N GLN A 83 5.79 0.53 3.56
CA GLN A 83 5.41 1.04 4.89
C GLN A 83 4.73 -0.02 5.76
N THR A 84 4.28 -1.10 5.17
CA THR A 84 3.61 -2.22 5.84
C THR A 84 4.60 -3.32 6.18
N GLY A 85 4.27 -4.14 7.16
CA GLY A 85 5.09 -5.27 7.59
C GLY A 85 5.03 -6.45 6.61
N GLY A 86 5.49 -7.60 7.08
CA GLY A 86 5.51 -8.85 6.32
C GLY A 86 6.85 -9.12 5.65
N ARG A 87 6.88 -10.18 4.85
CA ARG A 87 8.08 -10.67 4.15
C ARG A 87 8.22 -10.00 2.78
N SER A 88 9.39 -10.17 2.19
CA SER A 88 9.69 -9.69 0.83
C SER A 88 8.78 -10.37 -0.20
N ILE A 89 8.34 -9.59 -1.17
CA ILE A 89 7.44 -10.03 -2.26
C ILE A 89 8.04 -9.60 -3.59
N LEU A 90 8.09 -10.52 -4.54
CA LEU A 90 8.40 -10.21 -5.94
C LEU A 90 7.10 -9.78 -6.65
N HIS A 91 7.15 -8.60 -7.25
CA HIS A 91 6.06 -8.03 -8.04
C HIS A 91 6.43 -8.06 -9.53
N ASP A 92 5.72 -8.88 -10.28
CA ASP A 92 5.91 -9.02 -11.71
C ASP A 92 4.61 -9.52 -12.34
N GLU A 93 4.13 -8.84 -13.38
CA GLU A 93 2.89 -9.17 -14.10
C GLU A 93 1.69 -9.45 -13.17
N GLU A 94 1.49 -8.60 -12.19
CA GLU A 94 0.44 -8.75 -11.17
C GLU A 94 -0.40 -7.48 -10.99
N LEU A 95 -1.55 -7.63 -10.35
CA LEU A 95 -2.35 -6.53 -9.84
C LEU A 95 -2.13 -6.44 -8.33
N THR A 96 -1.70 -5.29 -7.87
CA THR A 96 -1.58 -4.96 -6.45
C THR A 96 -2.71 -4.02 -6.04
N TYR A 97 -3.21 -4.18 -4.83
CA TYR A 97 -4.11 -3.22 -4.21
C TYR A 97 -3.52 -2.70 -2.91
N SER A 98 -3.85 -1.45 -2.58
CA SER A 98 -3.63 -0.88 -1.25
C SER A 98 -4.92 -0.27 -0.71
N ILE A 99 -5.10 -0.36 0.59
CA ILE A 99 -6.23 0.21 1.30
C ILE A 99 -5.69 1.12 2.39
N VAL A 100 -6.10 2.39 2.33
CA VAL A 100 -5.72 3.41 3.30
C VAL A 100 -6.99 3.94 3.95
N THR A 101 -7.08 3.82 5.26
CA THR A 101 -8.25 4.23 6.03
C THR A 101 -7.83 4.78 7.40
N PRO A 102 -8.59 5.72 7.98
CA PRO A 102 -8.35 6.14 9.35
C PRO A 102 -8.47 4.96 10.33
N GLU A 103 -7.65 4.98 11.36
CA GLU A 103 -7.62 3.92 12.38
C GLU A 103 -8.98 3.72 13.07
N ASN A 104 -9.71 4.80 13.29
CA ASN A 104 -11.04 4.78 13.92
C ASN A 104 -12.18 4.47 12.93
N HIS A 105 -11.89 4.18 11.67
CA HIS A 105 -12.91 3.81 10.69
C HIS A 105 -13.41 2.39 10.98
N PRO A 106 -14.74 2.12 10.90
CA PRO A 106 -15.28 0.79 11.17
C PRO A 106 -14.66 -0.33 10.33
N PHE A 107 -14.23 -0.01 9.11
CA PHE A 107 -13.54 -0.95 8.23
C PHE A 107 -12.18 -1.39 8.77
N ALA A 108 -11.49 -0.58 9.55
CA ALA A 108 -10.19 -0.93 10.11
C ALA A 108 -10.30 -2.08 11.13
N GLY A 109 -11.48 -2.27 11.73
CA GLY A 109 -11.70 -3.29 12.74
C GLY A 109 -10.93 -3.00 14.04
N SER A 110 -10.99 -3.95 14.97
CA SER A 110 -10.27 -3.87 16.25
C SER A 110 -8.94 -4.62 16.23
N THR A 111 -8.73 -5.50 15.24
CA THR A 111 -7.52 -6.32 15.08
C THR A 111 -7.10 -6.42 13.62
N GLY A 112 -5.82 -6.75 13.40
CA GLY A 112 -5.32 -7.04 12.06
C GLY A 112 -6.05 -8.19 11.37
N CYS A 113 -6.41 -9.23 12.12
CA CYS A 113 -7.17 -10.38 11.58
C CYS A 113 -8.56 -9.97 11.11
N GLU A 114 -9.23 -9.06 11.81
CA GLU A 114 -10.53 -8.56 11.41
C GLU A 114 -10.44 -7.72 10.14
N MET A 115 -9.42 -6.89 10.02
CA MET A 115 -9.14 -6.12 8.81
C MET A 115 -8.94 -7.06 7.60
N TYR A 116 -8.11 -8.09 7.74
CA TYR A 116 -7.90 -9.08 6.68
C TYR A 116 -9.18 -9.78 6.26
N ARG A 117 -10.04 -10.11 7.22
CA ARG A 117 -11.35 -10.72 6.93
C ARG A 117 -12.22 -9.79 6.10
N GLN A 118 -12.30 -8.51 6.47
CA GLN A 118 -13.11 -7.53 5.75
C GLN A 118 -12.56 -7.29 4.34
N VAL A 119 -11.25 -7.17 4.19
CA VAL A 119 -10.61 -7.05 2.87
C VAL A 119 -10.92 -8.27 2.00
N SER A 120 -10.80 -9.47 2.55
CA SER A 120 -11.08 -10.70 1.81
C SER A 120 -12.52 -10.77 1.31
N GLN A 121 -13.47 -10.25 2.07
CA GLN A 121 -14.89 -10.19 1.65
C GLN A 121 -15.14 -9.25 0.47
N ILE A 122 -14.33 -8.21 0.34
CA ILE A 122 -14.44 -7.26 -0.78
C ILE A 122 -13.88 -7.87 -2.07
N LEU A 123 -12.89 -8.75 -1.97
CA LEU A 123 -12.19 -9.33 -3.11
C LEU A 123 -12.87 -10.58 -3.69
N ILE A 124 -13.94 -11.07 -3.07
CA ILE A 124 -14.73 -12.18 -3.55
C ILE A 124 -15.92 -11.66 -4.37
#